data_b5af30672686e3c84aee05130f16f59e
#
_entry.id   b5af30672686e3c84aee05130f16f59e
#
_cell.length_a   1.000
_cell.length_b   1.000
_cell.length_c   1.000
_cell.angle_alpha   90.00
_cell.angle_beta   90.00
_cell.angle_gamma   90.00
#
_symmetry.space_group_name_H-M   'P 1'
#
loop_
_entity.id
_entity.type
_entity.pdbx_description
1 polymer ?
#
loop_
_entity_poly.entity_id
_entity_poly.type
_entity_poly.pdbx_seq_one_letter_code
_entity_poly.pdbx_strand_id
1 'polypeptide(L)'
;MGVFIKQLLAGKDFARADHFAGQMANFVYVIGDDETRECLVVDPAWDVSGILDEIDRQELRLSGALVTHYHPDHAGGNIFGYHIAGLAELQALRPVKVYVNELEADGIKMVTGLSDSDLSKVQGGDQLSLGNAAVTFLHTPGHTPGSQCFLIGSSLVSGDTLFIDGCGRVDLPGGNSEQMYYSLTQVLGKLPDTTALYPGHNYASRAVSTIGRERLENLYMRAGTLAEWQRLMG
;
A
#
# COMPACT_ATOMS: atom_id res chain seq x y z
N MET A 1 1.55 24.75 2.56
CA MET A 1 0.84 24.08 1.49
C MET A 1 1.72 22.93 1.11
N GLY A 2 1.20 21.80 0.89
CA GLY A 2 1.98 20.62 0.96
C GLY A 2 1.33 19.45 0.26
N VAL A 3 1.84 18.28 0.56
CA VAL A 3 1.31 17.01 0.08
C VAL A 3 0.02 16.69 0.80
N PHE A 4 -0.96 16.22 0.07
CA PHE A 4 -2.19 15.63 0.60
C PHE A 4 -2.26 14.13 0.28
N ILE A 5 -3.00 13.41 1.11
CA ILE A 5 -3.34 12.00 0.87
C ILE A 5 -4.86 11.90 0.81
N LYS A 6 -5.38 11.43 -0.32
CA LYS A 6 -6.78 11.09 -0.47
C LYS A 6 -6.92 9.58 -0.36
N GLN A 7 -7.71 9.12 0.59
CA GLN A 7 -8.04 7.73 0.83
C GLN A 7 -9.37 7.39 0.16
N LEU A 8 -9.41 6.35 -0.66
CA LEU A 8 -10.58 5.85 -1.38
C LEU A 8 -10.87 4.42 -0.93
N LEU A 9 -12.08 4.14 -0.45
CA LEU A 9 -12.49 2.82 0.00
C LEU A 9 -13.23 2.08 -1.12
N ALA A 10 -12.71 0.93 -1.52
CA ALA A 10 -13.35 0.02 -2.48
C ALA A 10 -14.72 -0.45 -1.96
N GLY A 11 -15.70 -0.54 -2.88
CA GLY A 11 -17.09 -0.86 -2.55
C GLY A 11 -17.90 0.31 -1.99
N LYS A 12 -17.26 1.46 -1.67
CA LYS A 12 -17.94 2.64 -1.11
C LYS A 12 -17.69 3.91 -1.94
N ASP A 13 -16.44 4.29 -2.10
CA ASP A 13 -16.07 5.52 -2.81
C ASP A 13 -15.93 5.27 -4.31
N PHE A 14 -15.46 4.08 -4.69
CA PHE A 14 -15.34 3.55 -6.04
C PHE A 14 -15.66 2.04 -6.03
N ALA A 15 -15.74 1.36 -7.18
CA ALA A 15 -16.12 -0.05 -7.33
C ALA A 15 -17.43 -0.40 -6.59
N ARG A 16 -18.40 0.50 -6.54
CA ARG A 16 -19.59 0.42 -5.67
C ARG A 16 -20.52 -0.75 -6.01
N ALA A 17 -20.53 -1.20 -7.27
CA ALA A 17 -21.33 -2.33 -7.71
C ALA A 17 -20.64 -3.69 -7.48
N ASP A 18 -19.38 -3.67 -7.07
CA ASP A 18 -18.59 -4.85 -6.84
C ASP A 18 -18.69 -5.30 -5.38
N HIS A 19 -19.46 -6.37 -5.16
CA HIS A 19 -19.65 -6.96 -3.82
C HIS A 19 -18.34 -7.48 -3.22
N PHE A 20 -17.44 -8.02 -4.05
CA PHE A 20 -16.18 -8.59 -3.58
C PHE A 20 -15.22 -7.47 -3.14
N ALA A 21 -15.16 -6.38 -3.92
CA ALA A 21 -14.43 -5.17 -3.52
C ALA A 21 -14.91 -4.64 -2.16
N GLY A 22 -16.22 -4.61 -1.94
CA GLY A 22 -16.81 -4.20 -0.66
C GLY A 22 -16.46 -5.11 0.52
N GLN A 23 -16.31 -6.42 0.28
CA GLN A 23 -15.91 -7.38 1.31
C GLN A 23 -14.41 -7.30 1.64
N MET A 24 -13.57 -7.14 0.61
CA MET A 24 -12.12 -6.98 0.78
C MET A 24 -11.77 -5.65 1.44
N ALA A 25 -12.59 -4.62 1.21
CA ALA A 25 -12.48 -3.30 1.85
C ALA A 25 -11.09 -2.66 1.69
N ASN A 26 -10.46 -2.82 0.52
CA ASN A 26 -9.16 -2.22 0.22
C ASN A 26 -9.25 -0.69 0.22
N PHE A 27 -8.20 -0.05 0.70
CA PHE A 27 -7.95 1.35 0.45
C PHE A 27 -7.01 1.54 -0.74
N VAL A 28 -7.39 2.43 -1.64
CA VAL A 28 -6.54 3.01 -2.67
C VAL A 28 -6.21 4.44 -2.27
N TYR A 29 -4.98 4.87 -2.51
CA TYR A 29 -4.57 6.22 -2.15
C TYR A 29 -4.16 7.04 -3.36
N VAL A 30 -4.59 8.30 -3.40
CA VAL A 30 -4.04 9.32 -4.30
C VAL A 30 -3.22 10.28 -3.45
N ILE A 31 -1.91 10.30 -3.68
CA ILE A 31 -0.98 11.19 -3.00
C ILE A 31 -0.63 12.30 -3.96
N GLY A 32 -0.92 13.55 -3.61
CA GLY A 32 -0.72 14.68 -4.50
C GLY A 32 0.00 15.86 -3.85
N ASP A 33 0.61 16.68 -4.68
CA ASP A 33 1.17 17.98 -4.30
C ASP A 33 0.21 19.10 -4.73
N ASP A 34 -0.22 19.92 -3.78
CA ASP A 34 -1.21 20.98 -4.01
C ASP A 34 -0.72 22.08 -4.98
N GLU A 35 0.60 22.30 -5.05
CA GLU A 35 1.18 23.37 -5.85
C GLU A 35 1.45 22.92 -7.29
N THR A 36 2.07 21.76 -7.47
CA THR A 36 2.44 21.23 -8.79
C THR A 36 1.32 20.45 -9.46
N ARG A 37 0.28 20.10 -8.71
CA ARG A 37 -0.86 19.25 -9.13
C ARG A 37 -0.42 17.86 -9.61
N GLU A 38 0.81 17.47 -9.31
CA GLU A 38 1.32 16.14 -9.57
C GLU A 38 0.81 15.15 -8.54
N CYS A 39 0.47 13.93 -8.97
CA CYS A 39 0.04 12.89 -8.05
C CYS A 39 0.61 11.50 -8.42
N LEU A 40 0.64 10.64 -7.40
CA LEU A 40 0.89 9.21 -7.48
C LEU A 40 -0.36 8.48 -6.99
N VAL A 41 -0.63 7.31 -7.55
CA VAL A 41 -1.65 6.38 -7.04
C VAL A 41 -0.97 5.20 -6.35
N VAL A 42 -1.52 4.75 -5.23
CA VAL A 42 -1.02 3.58 -4.48
C VAL A 42 -2.05 2.46 -4.58
N ASP A 43 -1.56 1.28 -4.98
CA ASP A 43 -2.33 0.03 -5.10
C ASP A 43 -3.62 0.19 -5.93
N PRO A 44 -3.54 0.61 -7.21
CA PRO A 44 -4.68 0.95 -8.04
C PRO A 44 -5.43 -0.29 -8.55
N ALA A 45 -6.14 -0.97 -7.65
CA ALA A 45 -6.93 -2.16 -7.96
C ALA A 45 -8.44 -1.89 -7.89
N TRP A 46 -9.25 -2.86 -8.35
CA TRP A 46 -10.71 -2.95 -8.40
C TRP A 46 -11.36 -2.16 -9.54
N ASP A 47 -11.41 -0.85 -9.50
CA ASP A 47 -12.04 0.01 -10.51
C ASP A 47 -11.08 1.12 -10.92
N VAL A 48 -10.19 0.79 -11.84
CA VAL A 48 -9.16 1.72 -12.34
C VAL A 48 -9.79 2.94 -12.99
N SER A 49 -10.88 2.78 -13.74
CA SER A 49 -11.57 3.90 -14.38
C SER A 49 -12.12 4.88 -13.34
N GLY A 50 -12.76 4.37 -12.28
CA GLY A 50 -13.26 5.21 -11.20
C GLY A 50 -12.16 5.95 -10.43
N ILE A 51 -10.98 5.31 -10.27
CA ILE A 51 -9.80 5.96 -9.68
C ILE A 51 -9.29 7.08 -10.59
N LEU A 52 -9.19 6.84 -11.90
CA LEU A 52 -8.75 7.84 -12.88
C LEU A 52 -9.73 9.02 -12.97
N ASP A 53 -11.04 8.76 -12.95
CA ASP A 53 -12.08 9.79 -12.91
C ASP A 53 -11.95 10.66 -11.67
N GLU A 54 -11.57 10.08 -10.53
CA GLU A 54 -11.33 10.85 -9.30
C GLU A 54 -10.10 11.75 -9.41
N ILE A 55 -9.01 11.26 -10.01
CA ILE A 55 -7.79 12.04 -10.28
C ILE A 55 -8.10 13.21 -11.21
N ASP A 56 -8.84 12.95 -12.30
CA ASP A 56 -9.21 13.96 -13.30
C ASP A 56 -10.16 15.01 -12.72
N ARG A 57 -11.13 14.61 -11.89
CA ARG A 57 -12.06 15.55 -11.22
C ARG A 57 -11.33 16.51 -10.28
N GLN A 58 -10.21 16.08 -9.74
CA GLN A 58 -9.35 16.94 -8.92
C GLN A 58 -8.32 17.74 -9.74
N GLU A 59 -8.34 17.64 -11.07
CA GLU A 59 -7.39 18.30 -11.98
C GLU A 59 -5.93 17.96 -11.63
N LEU A 60 -5.68 16.68 -11.25
CA LEU A 60 -4.35 16.19 -10.92
C LEU A 60 -3.69 15.51 -12.13
N ARG A 61 -2.37 15.59 -12.19
CA ARG A 61 -1.55 14.94 -13.20
C ARG A 61 -0.90 13.70 -12.61
N LEU A 62 -1.41 12.52 -12.99
CA LEU A 62 -0.83 11.24 -12.56
C LEU A 62 0.58 11.05 -13.16
N SER A 63 1.60 10.91 -12.32
CA SER A 63 3.00 10.74 -12.70
C SER A 63 3.54 9.32 -12.47
N GLY A 64 2.86 8.51 -11.68
CA GLY A 64 3.26 7.13 -11.42
C GLY A 64 2.29 6.36 -10.53
N ALA A 65 2.50 5.06 -10.46
CA ALA A 65 1.83 4.17 -9.52
C ALA A 65 2.85 3.55 -8.55
N LEU A 66 2.49 3.49 -7.28
CA LEU A 66 3.26 2.84 -6.22
C LEU A 66 2.53 1.54 -5.86
N VAL A 67 3.28 0.46 -5.65
CA VAL A 67 2.71 -0.84 -5.28
C VAL A 67 3.31 -1.30 -3.98
N THR A 68 2.46 -1.58 -2.99
CA THR A 68 2.92 -2.06 -1.67
C THR A 68 3.42 -3.50 -1.77
N HIS A 69 2.70 -4.35 -2.50
CA HIS A 69 3.06 -5.75 -2.73
C HIS A 69 2.25 -6.36 -3.90
N TYR A 70 2.57 -7.60 -4.31
CA TYR A 70 2.06 -8.20 -5.55
C TYR A 70 0.66 -8.84 -5.44
N HIS A 71 -0.03 -8.84 -4.32
CA HIS A 71 -1.34 -9.51 -4.22
C HIS A 71 -2.36 -8.85 -5.16
N PRO A 72 -3.25 -9.67 -5.80
CA PRO A 72 -4.14 -9.16 -6.84
C PRO A 72 -5.14 -8.11 -6.39
N ASP A 73 -5.51 -8.08 -5.13
CA ASP A 73 -6.41 -7.05 -4.57
C ASP A 73 -5.72 -5.69 -4.38
N HIS A 74 -4.39 -5.60 -4.58
CA HIS A 74 -3.59 -4.38 -4.60
C HIS A 74 -3.04 -4.05 -5.99
N ALA A 75 -2.62 -5.08 -6.74
CA ALA A 75 -1.94 -4.92 -8.02
C ALA A 75 -2.83 -5.19 -9.24
N GLY A 76 -3.99 -5.82 -9.05
CA GLY A 76 -4.79 -6.42 -10.10
C GLY A 76 -4.37 -7.87 -10.41
N GLY A 77 -5.22 -8.59 -11.12
CA GLY A 77 -4.99 -9.99 -11.46
C GLY A 77 -6.20 -10.88 -11.15
N ASN A 78 -5.97 -12.12 -10.71
CA ASN A 78 -7.05 -13.07 -10.46
C ASN A 78 -6.96 -13.64 -9.04
N ILE A 79 -8.09 -13.67 -8.34
CA ILE A 79 -8.28 -14.39 -7.08
C ILE A 79 -9.37 -15.44 -7.28
N PHE A 80 -9.04 -16.73 -7.21
CA PHE A 80 -9.98 -17.85 -7.35
C PHE A 80 -10.86 -17.76 -8.62
N GLY A 81 -10.28 -17.26 -9.72
CA GLY A 81 -11.00 -17.08 -11.00
C GLY A 81 -11.78 -15.77 -11.11
N TYR A 82 -11.83 -14.96 -10.08
CA TYR A 82 -12.36 -13.61 -10.13
C TYR A 82 -11.29 -12.63 -10.57
N HIS A 83 -11.55 -11.90 -11.67
CA HIS A 83 -10.63 -10.91 -12.20
C HIS A 83 -10.78 -9.57 -11.46
N ILE A 84 -9.67 -9.03 -11.00
CA ILE A 84 -9.58 -7.72 -10.38
C ILE A 84 -8.79 -6.81 -11.33
N ALA A 85 -9.41 -5.74 -11.82
CA ALA A 85 -8.70 -4.72 -12.58
C ALA A 85 -7.62 -4.06 -11.74
N GLY A 86 -6.50 -3.64 -12.36
CA GLY A 86 -5.39 -3.04 -11.63
C GLY A 86 -4.33 -2.44 -12.54
N LEU A 87 -3.08 -2.75 -12.28
CA LEU A 87 -1.94 -2.16 -12.99
C LEU A 87 -1.94 -2.39 -14.50
N ALA A 88 -2.44 -3.54 -14.98
CA ALA A 88 -2.52 -3.83 -16.41
C ALA A 88 -3.52 -2.88 -17.09
N GLU A 89 -4.68 -2.68 -16.50
CA GLU A 89 -5.70 -1.76 -16.98
C GLU A 89 -5.24 -0.30 -16.84
N LEU A 90 -4.54 0.03 -15.76
CA LEU A 90 -3.95 1.35 -15.60
C LEU A 90 -2.96 1.65 -16.74
N GLN A 91 -2.07 0.72 -17.06
CA GLN A 91 -1.13 0.88 -18.18
C GLN A 91 -1.84 0.99 -19.53
N ALA A 92 -2.93 0.27 -19.73
CA ALA A 92 -3.71 0.36 -20.96
C ALA A 92 -4.44 1.70 -21.11
N LEU A 93 -4.98 2.26 -20.02
CA LEU A 93 -5.75 3.50 -20.02
C LEU A 93 -4.87 4.77 -19.90
N ARG A 94 -3.86 4.72 -19.05
CA ARG A 94 -2.95 5.83 -18.76
C ARG A 94 -1.56 5.31 -18.39
N PRO A 95 -0.69 5.10 -19.39
CA PRO A 95 0.65 4.57 -19.16
C PRO A 95 1.47 5.48 -18.23
N VAL A 96 1.95 4.91 -17.11
CA VAL A 96 2.82 5.58 -16.14
C VAL A 96 3.87 4.60 -15.62
N LYS A 97 4.92 5.09 -14.97
CA LYS A 97 5.88 4.23 -14.28
C LYS A 97 5.23 3.56 -13.06
N VAL A 98 5.46 2.25 -12.92
CA VAL A 98 5.01 1.46 -11.78
C VAL A 98 6.22 1.18 -10.88
N TYR A 99 6.23 1.76 -9.68
CA TYR A 99 7.33 1.60 -8.72
C TYR A 99 7.04 0.42 -7.80
N VAL A 100 7.90 -0.58 -7.87
CA VAL A 100 7.76 -1.85 -7.12
C VAL A 100 9.07 -2.16 -6.39
N ASN A 101 8.99 -2.78 -5.22
CA ASN A 101 10.19 -3.36 -4.62
C ASN A 101 10.77 -4.41 -5.57
N GLU A 102 12.09 -4.47 -5.70
CA GLU A 102 12.75 -5.43 -6.62
C GLU A 102 12.35 -6.89 -6.36
N LEU A 103 12.06 -7.24 -5.08
CA LEU A 103 11.64 -8.58 -4.68
C LEU A 103 10.17 -8.88 -5.03
N GLU A 104 9.36 -7.86 -5.34
CA GLU A 104 7.97 -8.01 -5.79
C GLU A 104 7.84 -8.09 -7.33
N ALA A 105 8.87 -7.68 -8.07
CA ALA A 105 8.79 -7.50 -9.52
C ALA A 105 8.31 -8.76 -10.26
N ASP A 106 8.79 -9.94 -9.88
CA ASP A 106 8.37 -11.20 -10.52
C ASP A 106 6.93 -11.56 -10.15
N GLY A 107 6.51 -11.32 -8.90
CA GLY A 107 5.13 -11.49 -8.46
C GLY A 107 4.18 -10.56 -9.22
N ILE A 108 4.53 -9.28 -9.36
CA ILE A 108 3.76 -8.30 -10.14
C ILE A 108 3.61 -8.76 -11.61
N LYS A 109 4.70 -9.15 -12.26
CA LYS A 109 4.63 -9.66 -13.65
C LYS A 109 3.73 -10.90 -13.76
N MET A 110 3.82 -11.80 -12.79
CA MET A 110 3.01 -13.02 -12.77
C MET A 110 1.50 -12.73 -12.65
N VAL A 111 1.09 -11.81 -11.78
CA VAL A 111 -0.33 -11.54 -11.54
C VAL A 111 -0.96 -10.57 -12.53
N THR A 112 -0.18 -9.64 -13.09
CA THR A 112 -0.69 -8.57 -13.96
C THR A 112 -0.37 -8.77 -15.45
N GLY A 113 0.63 -9.58 -15.78
CA GLY A 113 1.14 -9.71 -17.15
C GLY A 113 2.01 -8.53 -17.62
N LEU A 114 2.33 -7.58 -16.76
CA LEU A 114 3.27 -6.49 -17.06
C LEU A 114 4.68 -7.03 -17.34
N SER A 115 5.48 -6.23 -18.04
CA SER A 115 6.88 -6.54 -18.38
C SER A 115 7.86 -5.73 -17.53
N ASP A 116 9.15 -6.09 -17.57
CA ASP A 116 10.20 -5.32 -16.88
C ASP A 116 10.29 -3.86 -17.35
N SER A 117 9.89 -3.55 -18.60
CA SER A 117 9.89 -2.17 -19.11
C SER A 117 8.83 -1.28 -18.46
N ASP A 118 7.76 -1.86 -17.92
CA ASP A 118 6.69 -1.14 -17.25
C ASP A 118 7.04 -0.81 -15.80
N LEU A 119 8.00 -1.57 -15.22
CA LEU A 119 8.37 -1.52 -13.82
C LEU A 119 9.60 -0.65 -13.58
N SER A 120 9.56 0.12 -12.50
CA SER A 120 10.72 0.79 -11.89
C SER A 120 11.01 0.12 -10.56
N LYS A 121 12.07 -0.70 -10.52
CA LYS A 121 12.48 -1.44 -9.33
C LYS A 121 13.13 -0.49 -8.32
N VAL A 122 12.69 -0.56 -7.08
CA VAL A 122 13.18 0.25 -5.95
C VAL A 122 13.59 -0.64 -4.78
N GLN A 123 14.35 -0.05 -3.87
CA GLN A 123 14.78 -0.68 -2.62
C GLN A 123 14.40 0.19 -1.42
N GLY A 124 14.45 -0.41 -0.22
CA GLY A 124 14.25 0.34 1.02
C GLY A 124 15.28 1.47 1.19
N GLY A 125 14.79 2.67 1.48
CA GLY A 125 15.59 3.90 1.59
C GLY A 125 15.61 4.75 0.32
N ASP A 126 15.20 4.22 -0.83
CA ASP A 126 15.06 5.01 -2.05
C ASP A 126 14.01 6.12 -1.87
N GLN A 127 14.13 7.17 -2.66
CA GLN A 127 13.21 8.30 -2.66
C GLN A 127 12.72 8.63 -4.07
N LEU A 128 11.44 8.94 -4.19
CA LEU A 128 10.81 9.43 -5.39
C LEU A 128 10.30 10.85 -5.16
N SER A 129 10.66 11.77 -6.04
CA SER A 129 10.12 13.14 -6.00
C SER A 129 8.64 13.14 -6.39
N LEU A 130 7.83 13.90 -5.66
CA LEU A 130 6.43 14.20 -5.95
C LEU A 130 6.23 15.70 -5.78
N GLY A 131 6.28 16.44 -6.86
CA GLY A 131 6.27 17.90 -6.81
C GLY A 131 7.39 18.44 -5.93
N ASN A 132 7.03 19.16 -4.87
CA ASN A 132 7.96 19.74 -3.89
C ASN A 132 8.28 18.80 -2.70
N ALA A 133 7.77 17.59 -2.72
CA ALA A 133 7.98 16.59 -1.67
C ALA A 133 8.69 15.34 -2.16
N ALA A 134 8.99 14.43 -1.24
CA ALA A 134 9.55 13.13 -1.55
C ALA A 134 8.75 12.03 -0.86
N VAL A 135 8.58 10.92 -1.58
CA VAL A 135 8.10 9.64 -1.06
C VAL A 135 9.32 8.78 -0.76
N THR A 136 9.48 8.36 0.49
CA THR A 136 10.52 7.41 0.89
C THR A 136 9.95 6.00 0.93
N PHE A 137 10.61 5.06 0.25
CA PHE A 137 10.26 3.65 0.25
C PHE A 137 10.84 2.98 1.49
N LEU A 138 10.00 2.34 2.28
CA LEU A 138 10.42 1.55 3.45
C LEU A 138 10.19 0.07 3.15
N HIS A 139 11.26 -0.72 3.03
CA HIS A 139 11.13 -2.17 2.89
C HIS A 139 10.66 -2.77 4.21
N THR A 140 9.52 -3.43 4.18
CA THR A 140 8.83 -3.99 5.35
C THR A 140 8.35 -5.42 5.07
N PRO A 141 9.30 -6.36 4.87
CA PRO A 141 8.98 -7.74 4.51
C PRO A 141 8.23 -8.46 5.63
N GLY A 142 7.51 -9.50 5.26
CA GLY A 142 6.81 -10.38 6.20
C GLY A 142 5.45 -10.82 5.70
N HIS A 143 4.63 -9.93 5.15
CA HIS A 143 3.41 -10.29 4.41
C HIS A 143 3.77 -10.90 3.05
N THR A 144 4.64 -10.23 2.31
CA THR A 144 5.38 -10.74 1.15
C THR A 144 6.87 -10.41 1.29
N PRO A 145 7.77 -11.03 0.49
CA PRO A 145 9.21 -10.79 0.60
C PRO A 145 9.62 -9.35 0.31
N GLY A 146 8.92 -8.67 -0.59
CA GLY A 146 9.20 -7.30 -0.99
C GLY A 146 8.15 -6.30 -0.54
N SER A 147 7.26 -6.66 0.39
CA SER A 147 6.31 -5.71 0.98
C SER A 147 7.00 -4.41 1.38
N GLN A 148 6.37 -3.29 1.04
CA GLN A 148 6.91 -1.96 1.31
C GLN A 148 5.84 -0.97 1.75
N CYS A 149 6.25 -0.01 2.54
CA CYS A 149 5.44 1.13 2.96
C CYS A 149 5.98 2.41 2.33
N PHE A 150 5.13 3.44 2.23
CA PHE A 150 5.49 4.74 1.67
C PHE A 150 5.37 5.81 2.75
N LEU A 151 6.50 6.46 3.06
CA LEU A 151 6.54 7.58 4.02
C LEU A 151 6.61 8.90 3.26
N ILE A 152 5.63 9.77 3.50
CA ILE A 152 5.51 11.09 2.89
C ILE A 152 5.33 12.12 3.99
N GLY A 153 6.36 12.92 4.27
CA GLY A 153 6.35 13.84 5.41
C GLY A 153 6.07 13.10 6.71
N SER A 154 4.94 13.38 7.37
CA SER A 154 4.49 12.72 8.60
C SER A 154 3.36 11.69 8.35
N SER A 155 3.22 11.17 7.15
CA SER A 155 2.19 10.21 6.77
C SER A 155 2.81 8.93 6.22
N LEU A 156 2.29 7.78 6.66
CA LEU A 156 2.72 6.44 6.26
C LEU A 156 1.56 5.70 5.60
N VAL A 157 1.71 5.32 4.33
CA VAL A 157 0.84 4.32 3.68
C VAL A 157 1.51 2.97 3.87
N SER A 158 0.86 2.05 4.59
CA SER A 158 1.50 0.83 5.08
C SER A 158 1.14 -0.45 4.32
N GLY A 159 0.20 -0.39 3.36
CA GLY A 159 -0.30 -1.61 2.71
C GLY A 159 -0.68 -2.65 3.75
N ASP A 160 -0.28 -3.89 3.50
CA ASP A 160 -0.57 -5.03 4.36
C ASP A 160 0.56 -5.37 5.35
N THR A 161 1.41 -4.39 5.66
CA THR A 161 2.38 -4.55 6.75
C THR A 161 1.74 -4.26 8.09
N LEU A 162 1.14 -3.07 8.26
CA LEU A 162 0.52 -2.64 9.52
C LEU A 162 -0.91 -2.19 9.25
N PHE A 163 -1.86 -2.82 9.93
CA PHE A 163 -3.25 -2.38 10.02
C PHE A 163 -3.51 -1.64 11.34
N ILE A 164 -4.62 -0.93 11.39
CA ILE A 164 -5.10 -0.38 12.66
C ILE A 164 -5.56 -1.56 13.52
N ASP A 165 -5.01 -1.65 14.74
CA ASP A 165 -5.22 -2.73 15.70
C ASP A 165 -4.80 -4.15 15.18
N GLY A 166 -4.00 -4.24 14.09
CA GLY A 166 -3.61 -5.49 13.47
C GLY A 166 -2.36 -5.40 12.60
N CYS A 167 -2.04 -6.49 11.92
CA CYS A 167 -1.01 -6.56 10.88
C CYS A 167 -1.41 -7.53 9.76
N GLY A 168 -0.68 -7.51 8.65
CA GLY A 168 -0.88 -8.45 7.56
C GLY A 168 -0.59 -9.89 7.98
N ARG A 169 -1.30 -10.83 7.37
CA ARG A 169 -1.06 -12.26 7.57
C ARG A 169 0.29 -12.69 7.00
N VAL A 170 0.87 -13.72 7.56
CA VAL A 170 2.21 -14.21 7.22
C VAL A 170 2.24 -15.68 6.80
N ASP A 171 1.07 -16.29 6.62
CA ASP A 171 0.85 -17.69 6.27
C ASP A 171 0.58 -17.93 4.78
N LEU A 172 0.61 -16.87 3.97
CA LEU A 172 0.53 -16.96 2.51
C LEU A 172 1.91 -17.26 1.88
N PRO A 173 1.95 -17.72 0.61
CA PRO A 173 3.21 -17.95 -0.09
C PRO A 173 4.13 -16.72 -0.04
N GLY A 174 5.37 -16.92 0.42
CA GLY A 174 6.35 -15.83 0.64
C GLY A 174 6.23 -15.13 1.99
N GLY A 175 5.19 -15.41 2.78
CA GLY A 175 5.02 -14.86 4.13
C GLY A 175 6.10 -15.33 5.11
N ASN A 176 6.49 -14.43 6.03
CA ASN A 176 7.52 -14.68 7.03
C ASN A 176 7.22 -13.94 8.33
N SER A 177 6.85 -14.69 9.36
CA SER A 177 6.44 -14.14 10.66
C SER A 177 7.57 -13.36 11.36
N GLU A 178 8.81 -13.85 11.29
CA GLU A 178 9.95 -13.18 11.92
C GLU A 178 10.28 -11.85 11.21
N GLN A 179 10.25 -11.82 9.88
CA GLN A 179 10.45 -10.58 9.12
C GLN A 179 9.35 -9.56 9.44
N MET A 180 8.08 -9.98 9.57
CA MET A 180 6.99 -9.11 9.96
C MET A 180 7.25 -8.49 11.34
N TYR A 181 7.69 -9.26 12.31
CA TYR A 181 8.08 -8.76 13.63
C TYR A 181 9.13 -7.63 13.52
N TYR A 182 10.19 -7.84 12.74
CA TYR A 182 11.22 -6.79 12.57
C TYR A 182 10.71 -5.60 11.78
N SER A 183 9.87 -5.79 10.78
CA SER A 183 9.23 -4.71 10.04
C SER A 183 8.40 -3.82 10.96
N LEU A 184 7.58 -4.42 11.83
CA LEU A 184 6.74 -3.67 12.77
C LEU A 184 7.55 -2.98 13.87
N THR A 185 8.55 -3.66 14.46
CA THR A 185 9.24 -3.16 15.65
C THR A 185 10.50 -2.35 15.34
N GLN A 186 11.25 -2.71 14.28
CA GLN A 186 12.55 -2.11 13.97
C GLN A 186 12.51 -1.12 12.80
N VAL A 187 11.47 -1.17 11.95
CA VAL A 187 11.26 -0.19 10.89
C VAL A 187 10.14 0.76 11.28
N LEU A 188 8.88 0.29 11.30
CA LEU A 188 7.73 1.15 11.58
C LEU A 188 7.70 1.65 13.03
N GLY A 189 8.07 0.79 13.98
CA GLY A 189 8.14 1.14 15.41
C GLY A 189 9.16 2.24 15.76
N LYS A 190 10.05 2.62 14.84
CA LYS A 190 11.00 3.72 15.03
C LYS A 190 10.52 5.06 14.47
N LEU A 191 9.41 5.07 13.73
CA LEU A 191 8.83 6.30 13.23
C LEU A 191 8.28 7.15 14.38
N PRO A 192 8.21 8.49 14.23
CA PRO A 192 7.63 9.37 15.24
C PRO A 192 6.20 8.98 15.60
N ASP A 193 5.81 9.14 16.86
CA ASP A 193 4.45 8.84 17.35
C ASP A 193 3.37 9.61 16.60
N THR A 194 3.67 10.79 16.10
CA THR A 194 2.76 11.66 15.34
C THR A 194 2.60 11.23 13.88
N THR A 195 3.34 10.22 13.40
CA THR A 195 3.20 9.72 12.02
C THR A 195 1.81 9.15 11.83
N ALA A 196 1.03 9.73 10.91
CA ALA A 196 -0.31 9.24 10.56
C ALA A 196 -0.20 7.92 9.80
N LEU A 197 -1.03 6.94 10.15
CA LEU A 197 -1.07 5.61 9.55
C LEU A 197 -2.28 5.47 8.62
N TYR A 198 -2.03 5.08 7.37
CA TYR A 198 -2.97 4.79 6.32
C TYR A 198 -2.79 3.33 5.88
N PRO A 199 -3.64 2.38 6.33
CA PRO A 199 -3.47 0.93 6.07
C PRO A 199 -3.97 0.50 4.69
N GLY A 200 -3.64 -0.75 4.27
CA GLY A 200 -4.13 -1.34 3.02
C GLY A 200 -5.64 -1.65 3.03
N HIS A 201 -6.23 -1.91 4.20
CA HIS A 201 -7.63 -2.32 4.35
C HIS A 201 -8.36 -1.59 5.47
N ASN A 202 -9.70 -1.49 5.33
CA ASN A 202 -10.62 -0.91 6.32
C ASN A 202 -11.16 -1.98 7.27
N TYR A 203 -10.28 -2.62 8.06
CA TYR A 203 -10.68 -3.68 9.00
C TYR A 203 -11.00 -3.16 10.41
N ALA A 204 -10.77 -1.87 10.69
CA ALA A 204 -11.04 -1.25 11.97
C ALA A 204 -12.23 -0.29 11.91
N SER A 205 -12.70 0.17 13.07
CA SER A 205 -13.78 1.15 13.18
C SER A 205 -13.38 2.57 12.71
N ARG A 206 -12.08 2.80 12.50
CA ARG A 206 -11.51 4.07 12.00
C ARG A 206 -10.69 3.79 10.75
N ALA A 207 -10.58 4.78 9.89
CA ALA A 207 -9.85 4.66 8.62
C ALA A 207 -8.38 5.13 8.70
N VAL A 208 -8.01 5.86 9.76
CA VAL A 208 -6.67 6.42 9.98
C VAL A 208 -6.31 6.30 11.46
N SER A 209 -5.03 6.06 11.76
CA SER A 209 -4.46 6.00 13.11
C SER A 209 -3.15 6.79 13.19
N THR A 210 -2.33 6.53 14.18
CA THR A 210 -0.95 7.02 14.29
C THR A 210 -0.02 5.92 14.78
N ILE A 211 1.26 6.00 14.43
CA ILE A 211 2.27 5.03 14.91
C ILE A 211 2.31 4.99 16.44
N GLY A 212 2.20 6.15 17.11
CA GLY A 212 2.19 6.22 18.57
C GLY A 212 1.00 5.46 19.18
N ARG A 213 -0.19 5.56 18.56
CA ARG A 213 -1.35 4.83 19.02
C ARG A 213 -1.20 3.32 18.80
N GLU A 214 -0.77 2.91 17.61
CA GLU A 214 -0.56 1.49 17.32
C GLU A 214 0.52 0.89 18.23
N ARG A 215 1.56 1.63 18.54
CA ARG A 215 2.59 1.19 19.50
C ARG A 215 2.04 0.95 20.90
N LEU A 216 0.98 1.66 21.31
CA LEU A 216 0.35 1.53 22.63
C LEU A 216 -0.78 0.49 22.66
N GLU A 217 -1.56 0.38 21.59
CA GLU A 217 -2.83 -0.37 21.57
C GLU A 217 -2.74 -1.65 20.74
N ASN A 218 -1.98 -1.67 19.64
CA ASN A 218 -1.88 -2.80 18.73
C ASN A 218 -1.04 -3.94 19.33
N LEU A 219 -1.63 -5.10 19.51
CA LEU A 219 -0.99 -6.27 20.14
C LEU A 219 0.29 -6.68 19.40
N TYR A 220 0.30 -6.59 18.09
CA TYR A 220 1.42 -6.99 17.24
C TYR A 220 2.61 -6.02 17.35
N MET A 221 2.37 -4.71 17.43
CA MET A 221 3.45 -3.74 17.66
C MET A 221 3.97 -3.73 19.10
N ARG A 222 3.19 -4.24 20.04
CA ARG A 222 3.56 -4.31 21.47
C ARG A 222 4.40 -5.52 21.83
N ALA A 223 4.54 -6.49 20.94
CA ALA A 223 5.38 -7.67 21.20
C ALA A 223 6.82 -7.22 21.45
N GLY A 224 7.28 -7.34 22.70
CA GLY A 224 8.60 -6.86 23.15
C GLY A 224 9.74 -7.79 22.72
N THR A 225 9.41 -9.06 22.42
CA THR A 225 10.36 -10.08 21.99
C THR A 225 9.81 -10.91 20.84
N LEU A 226 10.72 -11.48 20.04
CA LEU A 226 10.33 -12.41 18.97
C LEU A 226 9.57 -13.64 19.52
N ALA A 227 9.89 -14.11 20.71
CA ALA A 227 9.21 -15.23 21.35
C ALA A 227 7.75 -14.88 21.76
N GLU A 228 7.49 -13.64 22.19
CA GLU A 228 6.12 -13.14 22.42
C GLU A 228 5.35 -13.02 21.11
N TRP A 229 5.97 -12.46 20.08
CA TRP A 229 5.42 -12.37 18.74
C TRP A 229 5.02 -13.75 18.19
N GLN A 230 5.91 -14.75 18.25
CA GLN A 230 5.63 -16.10 17.77
C GLN A 230 4.45 -16.75 18.48
N ARG A 231 4.24 -16.45 19.77
CA ARG A 231 3.05 -16.92 20.50
C ARG A 231 1.75 -16.21 20.08
N LEU A 232 1.83 -14.96 19.60
CA LEU A 232 0.66 -14.22 19.09
C LEU A 232 0.26 -14.69 17.69
N MET A 233 1.24 -15.08 16.88
CA MET A 233 0.99 -15.49 15.49
C MET A 233 0.62 -16.98 15.35
N GLY A 234 0.79 -17.80 16.37
CA GLY A 234 0.47 -19.24 16.39
C GLY A 234 1.61 -20.08 15.88
#